data_d8aa5c2385b913c6531502439cf17e05
#
_entry.id   d8aa5c2385b913c6531502439cf17e05
#
_cell.length_a   1.000
_cell.length_b   1.000
_cell.length_c   1.000
_cell.angle_alpha   90.00
_cell.angle_beta   90.00
_cell.angle_gamma   90.00
#
_symmetry.space_group_name_H-M   'P 1'
#
loop_
_entity.id
_entity.type
_entity.pdbx_description
1 polymer ?
#
loop_
_entity_poly.entity_id
_entity_poly.type
_entity_poly.pdbx_seq_one_letter_code
_entity_poly.pdbx_strand_id
1 'polypeptide(L)'
;VTDPCPISTQRFVDDLGDAVATLGRPATLIGHSMGALHSWCLAASKPGLVTGLVVEDMAPDFRGRTTGPWEPWLHALPVEFASAQQVYDEFGAVAGQYFLEAFDRVGTGWRLHGHTKIWIDIAAQWGTQDYWAQWREVRVPALLIEAGNSVTPPGQMREMNETGHRTTYVHVPGAGHLVHDDAPQIYRDAVDSFLAALAGGA
;
A
#
# COMPACT_ATOMS: atom_id res chain seq x y z
N VAL A 1 19.33 20.80 16.46
CA VAL A 1 18.10 20.61 15.66
C VAL A 1 18.55 19.84 14.45
N THR A 2 18.35 18.52 14.47
CA THR A 2 18.57 17.68 13.29
C THR A 2 17.48 18.04 12.29
N ASP A 3 17.86 18.45 11.08
CA ASP A 3 16.94 18.65 9.96
C ASP A 3 16.09 17.40 9.82
N PRO A 4 14.74 17.51 9.86
CA PRO A 4 13.91 16.33 9.68
C PRO A 4 14.23 15.74 8.31
N CYS A 5 14.66 14.49 8.29
CA CYS A 5 14.93 13.78 7.05
C CYS A 5 13.68 13.89 6.16
N PRO A 6 13.80 14.37 4.90
CA PRO A 6 12.63 14.61 4.08
C PRO A 6 11.87 13.29 3.87
N ILE A 7 10.56 13.33 4.11
CA ILE A 7 9.66 12.20 3.85
C ILE A 7 9.66 11.97 2.34
N SER A 8 10.06 10.78 1.91
CA SER A 8 10.11 10.41 0.51
C SER A 8 9.86 8.92 0.30
N THR A 9 9.38 8.54 -0.88
CA THR A 9 9.24 7.13 -1.27
C THR A 9 10.55 6.38 -1.07
N GLN A 10 11.70 6.98 -1.46
CA GLN A 10 13.00 6.36 -1.27
C GLN A 10 13.31 6.09 0.20
N ARG A 11 12.99 7.01 1.10
CA ARG A 11 13.19 6.81 2.55
C ARG A 11 12.40 5.62 3.07
N PHE A 12 11.12 5.49 2.69
CA PHE A 12 10.30 4.34 3.07
C PHE A 12 10.82 3.03 2.47
N VAL A 13 11.33 3.05 1.24
CA VAL A 13 11.97 1.88 0.62
C VAL A 13 13.24 1.47 1.38
N ASP A 14 14.04 2.42 1.82
CA ASP A 14 15.25 2.14 2.61
C ASP A 14 14.88 1.57 3.99
N ASP A 15 13.94 2.19 4.70
CA ASP A 15 13.45 1.71 6.00
C ASP A 15 12.84 0.29 5.89
N LEU A 16 12.05 0.02 4.83
CA LEU A 16 11.53 -1.33 4.55
C LEU A 16 12.66 -2.32 4.28
N GLY A 17 13.67 -1.91 3.51
CA GLY A 17 14.85 -2.74 3.23
C GLY A 17 15.62 -3.10 4.50
N ASP A 18 15.81 -2.15 5.40
CA ASP A 18 16.45 -2.37 6.69
C ASP A 18 15.61 -3.32 7.57
N ALA A 19 14.29 -3.13 7.61
CA ALA A 19 13.38 -4.02 8.34
C ALA A 19 13.46 -5.46 7.80
N VAL A 20 13.41 -5.67 6.48
CA VAL A 20 13.53 -7.00 5.86
C VAL A 20 14.90 -7.62 6.16
N ALA A 21 15.98 -6.83 6.11
CA ALA A 21 17.32 -7.33 6.40
C ALA A 21 17.46 -7.89 7.83
N THR A 22 16.68 -7.39 8.80
CA THR A 22 16.68 -7.93 10.18
C THR A 22 16.18 -9.37 10.26
N LEU A 23 15.43 -9.84 9.25
CA LEU A 23 14.96 -11.24 9.20
C LEU A 23 16.08 -12.24 8.89
N GLY A 24 17.23 -11.77 8.42
CA GLY A 24 18.38 -12.62 8.04
C GLY A 24 18.11 -13.50 6.82
N ARG A 25 17.00 -13.30 6.11
CA ARG A 25 16.59 -14.04 4.90
C ARG A 25 15.68 -13.20 4.02
N PRO A 26 15.61 -13.43 2.71
CA PRO A 26 14.63 -12.79 1.84
C PRO A 26 13.19 -13.11 2.26
N ALA A 27 12.27 -12.20 1.97
CA ALA A 27 10.85 -12.30 2.34
C ALA A 27 9.93 -12.10 1.14
N THR A 28 8.73 -12.68 1.21
CA THR A 28 7.60 -12.27 0.37
C THR A 28 6.93 -11.07 1.02
N LEU A 29 6.72 -10.00 0.27
CA LEU A 29 6.11 -8.78 0.75
C LEU A 29 4.65 -8.72 0.29
N ILE A 30 3.76 -8.44 1.23
CA ILE A 30 2.35 -8.19 0.97
C ILE A 30 2.12 -6.72 1.27
N GLY A 31 1.80 -5.94 0.25
CA GLY A 31 1.60 -4.50 0.37
C GLY A 31 0.24 -4.07 -0.17
N HIS A 32 -0.44 -3.22 0.61
CA HIS A 32 -1.63 -2.51 0.19
C HIS A 32 -1.27 -1.06 -0.13
N SER A 33 -1.81 -0.52 -1.23
CA SER A 33 -1.69 0.89 -1.58
C SER A 33 -0.21 1.36 -1.56
N MET A 34 0.12 2.39 -0.80
CA MET A 34 1.48 2.90 -0.63
C MET A 34 2.48 1.82 -0.21
N GLY A 35 2.08 0.87 0.65
CA GLY A 35 2.92 -0.25 1.04
C GLY A 35 3.29 -1.16 -0.12
N ALA A 36 2.40 -1.33 -1.11
CA ALA A 36 2.67 -2.06 -2.34
C ALA A 36 3.71 -1.31 -3.20
N LEU A 37 3.56 0.02 -3.36
CA LEU A 37 4.54 0.86 -4.06
C LEU A 37 5.95 0.70 -3.48
N HIS A 38 6.08 0.81 -2.16
CA HIS A 38 7.38 0.64 -1.50
C HIS A 38 7.94 -0.77 -1.68
N SER A 39 7.08 -1.79 -1.65
CA SER A 39 7.48 -3.19 -1.81
C SER A 39 8.06 -3.47 -3.20
N TRP A 40 7.45 -3.01 -4.28
CA TRP A 40 8.04 -3.25 -5.61
C TRP A 40 9.26 -2.35 -5.87
N CYS A 41 9.32 -1.14 -5.31
CA CYS A 41 10.52 -0.31 -5.38
C CYS A 41 11.70 -0.98 -4.65
N LEU A 42 11.45 -1.64 -3.52
CA LEU A 42 12.46 -2.44 -2.83
C LEU A 42 12.88 -3.65 -3.67
N ALA A 43 11.92 -4.40 -4.23
CA ALA A 43 12.22 -5.55 -5.07
C ALA A 43 13.04 -5.17 -6.32
N ALA A 44 12.80 -3.99 -6.88
CA ALA A 44 13.58 -3.44 -8.00
C ALA A 44 15.00 -3.05 -7.60
N SER A 45 15.15 -2.37 -6.45
CA SER A 45 16.46 -1.83 -6.03
C SER A 45 17.33 -2.83 -5.26
N LYS A 46 16.72 -3.75 -4.51
CA LYS A 46 17.40 -4.76 -3.67
C LYS A 46 16.78 -6.15 -3.89
N PRO A 47 16.86 -6.73 -5.11
CA PRO A 47 16.14 -7.98 -5.45
C PRO A 47 16.54 -9.17 -4.55
N GLY A 48 17.73 -9.16 -3.95
CA GLY A 48 18.15 -10.20 -3.02
C GLY A 48 17.40 -10.24 -1.69
N LEU A 49 16.59 -9.21 -1.37
CA LEU A 49 15.78 -9.16 -0.15
C LEU A 49 14.35 -9.67 -0.33
N VAL A 50 13.87 -9.84 -1.57
CA VAL A 50 12.47 -10.12 -1.87
C VAL A 50 12.35 -11.41 -2.67
N THR A 51 11.45 -12.31 -2.26
CA THR A 51 11.16 -13.58 -2.95
C THR A 51 9.87 -13.54 -3.75
N GLY A 52 8.96 -12.63 -3.45
CA GLY A 52 7.68 -12.45 -4.13
C GLY A 52 6.96 -11.20 -3.64
N LEU A 53 5.98 -10.75 -4.40
CA LEU A 53 5.16 -9.56 -4.12
C LEU A 53 3.68 -9.87 -4.18
N VAL A 54 2.91 -9.35 -3.24
CA VAL A 54 1.47 -9.14 -3.39
C VAL A 54 1.24 -7.63 -3.41
N VAL A 55 0.67 -7.16 -4.50
CA VAL A 55 0.36 -5.74 -4.76
C VAL A 55 -1.15 -5.59 -4.73
N GLU A 56 -1.67 -5.01 -3.66
CA GLU A 56 -3.10 -4.74 -3.51
C GLU A 56 -3.40 -3.28 -3.84
N ASP A 57 -4.20 -3.11 -4.87
CA ASP A 57 -4.84 -1.88 -5.35
C ASP A 57 -3.91 -0.65 -5.37
N MET A 58 -2.77 -0.78 -6.07
CA MET A 58 -1.80 0.28 -6.28
C MET A 58 -1.24 0.27 -7.70
N ALA A 59 -1.08 1.45 -8.27
CA ALA A 59 -0.59 1.67 -9.63
C ALA A 59 0.65 2.57 -9.67
N PRO A 60 1.47 2.50 -10.74
CA PRO A 60 2.73 3.21 -10.81
C PRO A 60 2.63 4.71 -11.10
N ASP A 61 1.54 5.21 -11.68
CA ASP A 61 1.47 6.60 -12.13
C ASP A 61 0.22 7.32 -11.66
N PHE A 62 0.40 8.17 -10.65
CA PHE A 62 -0.63 9.06 -10.12
C PHE A 62 -0.42 10.53 -10.52
N ARG A 63 0.46 10.81 -11.49
CA ARG A 63 0.70 12.19 -11.95
C ARG A 63 -0.59 12.85 -12.43
N GLY A 64 -0.77 14.12 -12.00
CA GLY A 64 -1.99 14.86 -12.26
C GLY A 64 -3.19 14.48 -11.37
N ARG A 65 -3.06 13.47 -10.51
CA ARG A 65 -4.03 13.13 -9.46
C ARG A 65 -3.48 13.64 -8.14
N THR A 66 -3.89 14.83 -7.76
CA THR A 66 -3.41 15.47 -6.55
C THR A 66 -4.25 15.09 -5.35
N THR A 67 -3.71 15.32 -4.14
CA THR A 67 -4.46 15.26 -2.88
C THR A 67 -5.48 16.37 -2.74
N GLY A 68 -5.52 17.33 -3.67
CA GLY A 68 -6.35 18.52 -3.58
C GLY A 68 -7.81 18.27 -3.18
N PRO A 69 -8.51 17.27 -3.72
CA PRO A 69 -9.87 16.95 -3.29
C PRO A 69 -9.98 16.45 -1.84
N TRP A 70 -8.94 15.82 -1.29
CA TRP A 70 -8.93 15.23 0.05
C TRP A 70 -8.27 16.11 1.10
N GLU A 71 -7.43 17.04 0.67
CA GLU A 71 -6.65 17.89 1.55
C GLU A 71 -7.50 18.68 2.56
N PRO A 72 -8.64 19.33 2.16
CA PRO A 72 -9.50 20.00 3.12
C PRO A 72 -10.08 19.05 4.18
N TRP A 73 -10.45 17.81 3.77
CA TRP A 73 -10.94 16.81 4.69
C TRP A 73 -9.82 16.32 5.63
N LEU A 74 -8.63 16.03 5.12
CA LEU A 74 -7.48 15.64 5.93
C LEU A 74 -7.11 16.70 6.97
N HIS A 75 -7.20 17.99 6.61
CA HIS A 75 -6.98 19.08 7.55
C HIS A 75 -8.07 19.22 8.61
N ALA A 76 -9.28 18.78 8.31
CA ALA A 76 -10.42 18.84 9.24
C ALA A 76 -10.45 17.64 10.21
N LEU A 77 -9.68 16.58 9.95
CA LEU A 77 -9.66 15.41 10.81
C LEU A 77 -9.22 15.75 12.24
N PRO A 78 -9.94 15.27 13.25
CA PRO A 78 -9.53 15.45 14.63
C PRO A 78 -8.22 14.68 14.89
N VAL A 79 -7.33 15.25 15.70
CA VAL A 79 -6.10 14.57 16.12
C VAL A 79 -6.42 13.39 17.05
N GLU A 80 -7.51 13.49 17.81
CA GLU A 80 -7.97 12.47 18.74
C GLU A 80 -9.48 12.22 18.57
N PHE A 81 -9.84 10.94 18.65
CA PHE A 81 -11.23 10.47 18.66
C PHE A 81 -11.55 9.95 20.07
N ALA A 82 -12.64 10.39 20.65
CA ALA A 82 -13.02 9.98 22.01
C ALA A 82 -13.48 8.52 22.10
N SER A 83 -13.92 7.92 20.98
CA SER A 83 -14.37 6.54 20.92
C SER A 83 -14.14 5.92 19.55
N ALA A 84 -14.14 4.58 19.49
CA ALA A 84 -14.13 3.85 18.23
C ALA A 84 -15.33 4.21 17.34
N GLN A 85 -16.50 4.49 17.94
CA GLN A 85 -17.69 4.90 17.17
C GLN A 85 -17.44 6.18 16.38
N GLN A 86 -16.76 7.16 16.95
CA GLN A 86 -16.41 8.37 16.20
C GLN A 86 -15.48 8.09 15.00
N VAL A 87 -14.59 7.10 15.12
CA VAL A 87 -13.76 6.69 13.97
C VAL A 87 -14.63 6.04 12.89
N TYR A 88 -15.57 5.17 13.26
CA TYR A 88 -16.52 4.59 12.30
C TYR A 88 -17.46 5.63 11.68
N ASP A 89 -17.90 6.62 12.44
CA ASP A 89 -18.74 7.72 11.93
C ASP A 89 -17.99 8.57 10.90
N GLU A 90 -16.69 8.76 11.08
CA GLU A 90 -15.83 9.54 10.16
C GLU A 90 -15.44 8.75 8.90
N PHE A 91 -15.01 7.49 9.07
CA PHE A 91 -14.38 6.72 7.99
C PHE A 91 -15.29 5.64 7.39
N GLY A 92 -16.46 5.38 8.02
CA GLY A 92 -17.31 4.25 7.65
C GLY A 92 -16.85 2.93 8.30
N ALA A 93 -17.62 1.86 8.10
CA ALA A 93 -17.41 0.60 8.81
C ALA A 93 -16.09 -0.08 8.42
N VAL A 94 -15.80 -0.18 7.13
CA VAL A 94 -14.59 -0.88 6.61
C VAL A 94 -13.34 -0.06 6.88
N ALA A 95 -13.28 1.19 6.37
CA ALA A 95 -12.12 2.04 6.59
C ALA A 95 -11.92 2.42 8.05
N GLY A 96 -13.02 2.55 8.83
CA GLY A 96 -12.94 2.81 10.28
C GLY A 96 -12.24 1.69 11.03
N GLN A 97 -12.50 0.43 10.70
CA GLN A 97 -11.78 -0.71 11.27
C GLN A 97 -10.30 -0.67 10.92
N TYR A 98 -9.98 -0.47 9.64
CA TYR A 98 -8.60 -0.33 9.16
C TYR A 98 -7.83 0.79 9.89
N PHE A 99 -8.44 1.97 10.06
CA PHE A 99 -7.82 3.07 10.78
C PHE A 99 -7.69 2.83 12.28
N LEU A 100 -8.68 2.18 12.92
CA LEU A 100 -8.59 1.81 14.33
C LEU A 100 -7.39 0.91 14.65
N GLU A 101 -7.03 0.02 13.73
CA GLU A 101 -5.86 -0.86 13.86
C GLU A 101 -4.53 -0.11 13.73
N ALA A 102 -4.54 1.02 13.00
CA ALA A 102 -3.37 1.87 12.77
C ALA A 102 -3.24 3.04 13.77
N PHE A 103 -4.27 3.31 14.59
CA PHE A 103 -4.27 4.42 15.54
C PHE A 103 -3.69 4.01 16.90
N ASP A 104 -3.01 4.95 17.56
CA ASP A 104 -2.54 4.78 18.93
C ASP A 104 -3.71 4.87 19.92
N ARG A 105 -3.77 3.93 20.86
CA ARG A 105 -4.70 4.00 21.98
C ARG A 105 -4.23 5.01 23.00
N VAL A 106 -5.06 6.02 23.33
CA VAL A 106 -4.74 7.04 24.32
C VAL A 106 -5.88 7.13 25.33
N GLY A 107 -5.66 6.59 26.53
CA GLY A 107 -6.72 6.51 27.55
C GLY A 107 -7.89 5.68 27.05
N THR A 108 -9.08 6.30 26.98
CA THR A 108 -10.30 5.67 26.42
C THR A 108 -10.48 5.99 24.92
N GLY A 109 -9.68 6.89 24.37
CA GLY A 109 -9.77 7.36 22.99
C GLY A 109 -8.70 6.78 22.06
N TRP A 110 -8.66 7.34 20.86
CA TRP A 110 -7.78 6.94 19.78
C TRP A 110 -7.11 8.17 19.17
N ARG A 111 -5.85 8.07 18.84
CA ARG A 111 -5.09 9.17 18.21
C ARG A 111 -4.52 8.72 16.87
N LEU A 112 -4.64 9.58 15.87
CA LEU A 112 -3.95 9.42 14.61
C LEU A 112 -2.44 9.21 14.83
N HIS A 113 -1.90 8.12 14.26
CA HIS A 113 -0.46 7.91 14.26
C HIS A 113 0.22 8.91 13.31
N GLY A 114 1.04 9.80 13.85
CA GLY A 114 1.68 10.89 13.09
C GLY A 114 0.75 12.08 12.85
N HIS A 115 1.00 12.79 11.77
CA HIS A 115 0.23 13.99 11.38
C HIS A 115 -0.30 13.84 9.96
N THR A 116 -1.52 14.31 9.70
CA THR A 116 -2.14 14.34 8.36
C THR A 116 -1.28 15.06 7.32
N LYS A 117 -0.51 16.07 7.73
CA LYS A 117 0.49 16.70 6.86
C LYS A 117 1.48 15.71 6.24
N ILE A 118 1.90 14.69 6.98
CA ILE A 118 2.79 13.65 6.47
C ILE A 118 2.12 12.88 5.34
N TRP A 119 0.84 12.55 5.48
CA TRP A 119 0.07 11.86 4.43
C TRP A 119 -0.04 12.71 3.17
N ILE A 120 -0.28 14.01 3.35
CA ILE A 120 -0.35 14.97 2.24
C ILE A 120 1.02 15.07 1.53
N ASP A 121 2.11 15.22 2.28
CA ASP A 121 3.46 15.35 1.74
C ASP A 121 3.89 14.08 0.96
N ILE A 122 3.53 12.89 1.44
CA ILE A 122 3.78 11.63 0.74
C ILE A 122 2.97 11.55 -0.55
N ALA A 123 1.67 11.82 -0.47
CA ALA A 123 0.79 11.73 -1.63
C ALA A 123 1.12 12.79 -2.70
N ALA A 124 1.63 13.95 -2.30
CA ALA A 124 2.10 14.97 -3.23
C ALA A 124 3.25 14.47 -4.12
N GLN A 125 4.11 13.56 -3.63
CA GLN A 125 5.20 12.99 -4.42
C GLN A 125 4.67 12.11 -5.55
N TRP A 126 3.59 11.36 -5.33
CA TRP A 126 2.99 10.51 -6.37
C TRP A 126 2.39 11.33 -7.51
N GLY A 127 1.98 12.57 -7.22
CA GLY A 127 1.47 13.51 -8.22
C GLY A 127 2.55 14.10 -9.14
N THR A 128 3.84 13.93 -8.84
CA THR A 128 4.95 14.55 -9.55
C THR A 128 5.80 13.58 -10.35
N GLN A 129 5.78 12.29 -10.04
CA GLN A 129 6.58 11.27 -10.72
C GLN A 129 5.81 9.96 -10.87
N ASP A 130 6.24 9.12 -11.80
CA ASP A 130 5.77 7.74 -11.94
C ASP A 130 6.83 6.73 -11.45
N TYR A 131 6.40 5.49 -11.30
CA TYR A 131 7.20 4.38 -10.82
C TYR A 131 7.21 3.19 -11.80
N TRP A 132 6.92 3.45 -13.08
CA TRP A 132 6.94 2.43 -14.12
C TRP A 132 8.33 1.82 -14.33
N ALA A 133 9.38 2.65 -14.22
CA ALA A 133 10.75 2.16 -14.34
C ALA A 133 11.07 1.13 -13.27
N GLN A 134 10.71 1.40 -12.01
CA GLN A 134 10.89 0.47 -10.90
C GLN A 134 10.06 -0.80 -11.10
N TRP A 135 8.79 -0.69 -11.53
CA TRP A 135 7.97 -1.86 -11.80
C TRP A 135 8.61 -2.79 -12.86
N ARG A 136 9.12 -2.24 -13.95
CA ARG A 136 9.77 -3.01 -15.04
C ARG A 136 11.04 -3.73 -14.61
N GLU A 137 11.69 -3.29 -13.51
CA GLU A 137 12.86 -3.94 -12.93
C GLU A 137 12.52 -5.07 -11.94
N VAL A 138 11.25 -5.24 -11.57
CA VAL A 138 10.82 -6.36 -10.71
C VAL A 138 11.01 -7.69 -11.45
N ARG A 139 11.77 -8.62 -10.85
CA ARG A 139 12.07 -9.96 -11.42
C ARG A 139 11.45 -11.10 -10.62
N VAL A 140 11.00 -10.83 -9.41
CA VAL A 140 10.33 -11.82 -8.56
C VAL A 140 8.88 -12.03 -9.00
N PRO A 141 8.27 -13.17 -8.70
CA PRO A 141 6.84 -13.37 -8.93
C PRO A 141 6.01 -12.31 -8.21
N ALA A 142 4.94 -11.85 -8.85
CA ALA A 142 4.05 -10.85 -8.27
C ALA A 142 2.57 -11.22 -8.51
N LEU A 143 1.77 -11.12 -7.45
CA LEU A 143 0.31 -11.17 -7.49
C LEU A 143 -0.21 -9.73 -7.45
N LEU A 144 -1.00 -9.35 -8.44
CA LEU A 144 -1.69 -8.06 -8.51
C LEU A 144 -3.16 -8.28 -8.19
N ILE A 145 -3.69 -7.58 -7.19
CA ILE A 145 -5.10 -7.64 -6.79
C ILE A 145 -5.70 -6.24 -6.97
N GLU A 146 -6.58 -6.09 -7.97
CA GLU A 146 -7.24 -4.83 -8.30
C GLU A 146 -8.68 -4.84 -7.79
N ALA A 147 -9.07 -3.77 -7.09
CA ALA A 147 -10.44 -3.54 -6.67
C ALA A 147 -11.35 -3.18 -7.85
N GLY A 148 -12.61 -3.60 -7.83
CA GLY A 148 -13.60 -3.19 -8.83
C GLY A 148 -13.94 -1.71 -8.75
N ASN A 149 -13.93 -1.14 -7.53
CA ASN A 149 -14.08 0.29 -7.26
C ASN A 149 -12.72 0.88 -6.82
N SER A 150 -11.70 0.63 -7.63
CA SER A 150 -10.32 1.05 -7.38
C SER A 150 -10.17 2.57 -7.32
N VAL A 151 -9.25 3.04 -6.46
CA VAL A 151 -8.75 4.43 -6.46
C VAL A 151 -7.58 4.62 -7.41
N THR A 152 -7.05 3.55 -8.00
CA THR A 152 -5.93 3.64 -8.93
C THR A 152 -6.36 4.19 -10.29
N PRO A 153 -5.45 4.79 -11.06
CA PRO A 153 -5.72 5.19 -12.43
C PRO A 153 -6.16 3.99 -13.27
N PRO A 154 -7.30 4.07 -13.99
CA PRO A 154 -7.87 2.94 -14.70
C PRO A 154 -6.90 2.29 -15.69
N GLY A 155 -6.86 0.96 -15.68
CA GLY A 155 -6.09 0.15 -16.62
C GLY A 155 -4.62 -0.04 -16.28
N GLN A 156 -4.06 0.74 -15.36
CA GLN A 156 -2.63 0.64 -15.06
C GLN A 156 -2.25 -0.67 -14.38
N MET A 157 -3.06 -1.21 -13.48
CA MET A 157 -2.76 -2.52 -12.88
C MET A 157 -2.81 -3.66 -13.91
N ARG A 158 -3.67 -3.55 -14.92
CA ARG A 158 -3.68 -4.46 -16.06
C ARG A 158 -2.41 -4.31 -16.90
N GLU A 159 -1.97 -3.08 -17.19
CA GLU A 159 -0.69 -2.82 -17.86
C GLU A 159 0.51 -3.33 -17.04
N MET A 160 0.46 -3.23 -15.71
CA MET A 160 1.46 -3.85 -14.83
C MET A 160 1.54 -5.36 -15.04
N ASN A 161 0.39 -6.02 -15.18
CA ASN A 161 0.36 -7.45 -15.47
C ASN A 161 0.91 -7.79 -16.86
N GLU A 162 0.57 -7.00 -17.86
CA GLU A 162 1.03 -7.22 -19.25
C GLU A 162 2.53 -6.97 -19.41
N THR A 163 3.09 -6.05 -18.66
CA THR A 163 4.51 -5.66 -18.74
C THR A 163 5.38 -6.30 -17.68
N GLY A 164 4.81 -6.95 -16.69
CA GLY A 164 5.53 -7.65 -15.62
C GLY A 164 6.11 -8.98 -16.08
N HIS A 165 7.18 -9.43 -15.44
CA HIS A 165 7.90 -10.64 -15.86
C HIS A 165 7.24 -11.94 -15.44
N ARG A 166 6.69 -12.01 -14.24
CA ARG A 166 6.09 -13.20 -13.62
C ARG A 166 4.88 -12.77 -12.79
N THR A 167 3.86 -12.25 -13.44
CA THR A 167 2.69 -11.68 -12.79
C THR A 167 1.48 -12.59 -12.88
N THR A 168 0.66 -12.55 -11.84
CA THR A 168 -0.71 -13.05 -11.80
C THR A 168 -1.62 -11.90 -11.45
N TYR A 169 -2.75 -11.75 -12.13
CA TYR A 169 -3.67 -10.65 -11.93
C TYR A 169 -5.05 -11.14 -11.53
N VAL A 170 -5.59 -10.56 -10.47
CA VAL A 170 -6.94 -10.82 -9.95
C VAL A 170 -7.68 -9.51 -9.86
N HIS A 171 -8.82 -9.41 -10.54
CA HIS A 171 -9.76 -8.30 -10.40
C HIS A 171 -10.92 -8.75 -9.51
N VAL A 172 -11.26 -7.95 -8.49
CA VAL A 172 -12.30 -8.27 -7.51
C VAL A 172 -13.48 -7.31 -7.68
N PRO A 173 -14.52 -7.69 -8.47
CA PRO A 173 -15.68 -6.85 -8.72
C PRO A 173 -16.38 -6.49 -7.41
N GLY A 174 -16.78 -5.21 -7.29
CA GLY A 174 -17.54 -4.71 -6.14
C GLY A 174 -16.71 -4.35 -4.90
N ALA A 175 -15.47 -4.86 -4.77
CA ALA A 175 -14.58 -4.44 -3.70
C ALA A 175 -14.11 -2.99 -3.90
N GLY A 176 -13.96 -2.26 -2.82
CA GLY A 176 -13.26 -0.96 -2.77
C GLY A 176 -11.77 -1.13 -2.54
N HIS A 177 -11.11 -0.02 -2.27
CA HIS A 177 -9.66 0.05 -2.10
C HIS A 177 -9.07 -0.92 -1.06
N LEU A 178 -9.83 -1.30 -0.04
CA LEU A 178 -9.47 -2.27 0.99
C LEU A 178 -10.03 -3.66 0.60
N VAL A 179 -9.42 -4.31 -0.41
CA VAL A 179 -9.93 -5.59 -0.93
C VAL A 179 -9.89 -6.68 0.14
N HIS A 180 -8.86 -6.68 0.99
CA HIS A 180 -8.71 -7.63 2.10
C HIS A 180 -9.84 -7.56 3.12
N ASP A 181 -10.49 -6.39 3.27
CA ASP A 181 -11.65 -6.18 4.17
C ASP A 181 -12.99 -6.36 3.44
N ASP A 182 -13.11 -5.85 2.21
CA ASP A 182 -14.36 -5.91 1.44
C ASP A 182 -14.65 -7.31 0.88
N ALA A 183 -13.62 -8.07 0.53
CA ALA A 183 -13.72 -9.41 -0.05
C ALA A 183 -12.68 -10.38 0.55
N PRO A 184 -12.68 -10.60 1.88
CA PRO A 184 -11.62 -11.29 2.60
C PRO A 184 -11.36 -12.71 2.12
N GLN A 185 -12.42 -13.42 1.67
CA GLN A 185 -12.25 -14.78 1.19
C GLN A 185 -11.55 -14.82 -0.17
N ILE A 186 -11.97 -13.97 -1.11
CA ILE A 186 -11.36 -13.88 -2.45
C ILE A 186 -9.90 -13.46 -2.34
N TYR A 187 -9.64 -12.46 -1.50
CA TYR A 187 -8.27 -11.99 -1.22
C TYR A 187 -7.40 -13.10 -0.68
N ARG A 188 -7.88 -13.79 0.36
CA ARG A 188 -7.14 -14.87 1.02
C ARG A 188 -6.86 -16.04 0.08
N ASP A 189 -7.84 -16.49 -0.68
CA ASP A 189 -7.68 -17.59 -1.64
C ASP A 189 -6.64 -17.25 -2.73
N ALA A 190 -6.62 -16.00 -3.20
CA ALA A 190 -5.62 -15.53 -4.16
C ALA A 190 -4.21 -15.51 -3.57
N VAL A 191 -4.06 -14.97 -2.35
CA VAL A 191 -2.77 -14.90 -1.65
C VAL A 191 -2.26 -16.30 -1.30
N ASP A 192 -3.10 -17.18 -0.74
CA ASP A 192 -2.71 -18.54 -0.38
C ASP A 192 -2.27 -19.35 -1.60
N SER A 193 -2.99 -19.23 -2.72
CA SER A 193 -2.63 -19.87 -3.98
C SER A 193 -1.29 -19.38 -4.49
N PHE A 194 -1.05 -18.07 -4.43
CA PHE A 194 0.23 -17.47 -4.82
C PHE A 194 1.39 -17.95 -3.94
N LEU A 195 1.22 -17.93 -2.62
CA LEU A 195 2.25 -18.39 -1.67
C LEU A 195 2.55 -19.88 -1.84
N ALA A 196 1.53 -20.72 -2.08
CA ALA A 196 1.72 -22.15 -2.37
C ALA A 196 2.53 -22.36 -3.66
N ALA A 197 2.27 -21.57 -4.71
CA ALA A 197 3.02 -21.64 -5.97
C ALA A 197 4.49 -21.21 -5.78
N LEU A 198 4.76 -20.19 -4.94
CA LEU A 198 6.14 -19.81 -4.59
C LEU A 198 6.88 -20.95 -3.88
N ALA A 199 6.23 -21.62 -2.94
CA ALA A 199 6.84 -22.71 -2.17
C ALA A 199 7.12 -23.96 -3.03
N GLY A 200 6.28 -24.23 -4.03
CA GLY A 200 6.43 -25.40 -4.93
C GLY A 200 7.39 -25.20 -6.11
N GLY A 201 7.82 -23.96 -6.38
CA GLY A 201 8.73 -23.62 -7.47
C GLY A 201 10.19 -23.34 -7.05
N ALA A 202 10.52 -23.61 -5.78
CA ALA A 202 11.85 -23.45 -5.22
C ALA A 202 12.73 -24.69 -5.38
#